data_980a758b76b72d3b0b5db44d658705e0
#
_entry.id   980a758b76b72d3b0b5db44d658705e0
#
_cell.length_a   1.000
_cell.length_b   1.000
_cell.length_c   1.000
_cell.angle_alpha   90.00
_cell.angle_beta   90.00
_cell.angle_gamma   90.00
#
_symmetry.space_group_name_H-M   'P 1'
#
loop_
_entity.id
_entity.type
_entity.pdbx_description
1 polymer ?
#
loop_
_entity_poly.entity_id
_entity_poly.type
_entity_poly.pdbx_seq_one_letter_code
_entity_poly.pdbx_strand_id
1 'polypeptide(L)'
;MIIIGGGPAGYTAAEKLAAGGLQVLLFEKRNLGGVCLNEGCIPTKTLLYSAKLYDSGRQASKYGVEFGAASFDLGKMVARKSKVVRKLVLGIKSRLAQAGVEVINGEAFIIDKNRVRCGEVVYESEHLLVCTGSETFVPPIPGVDRVPYWTHKEALEVKELPRSLTILGGGVIGVEFASYFNSLGVKVTVVEMMDEILSGMDRELAALLREEYSKKGVSFLLNRKVAAVKEADGEVVVEFEEDGVQPIASEKLLLSVGRRPVVKGFGLENLNLEVTKQGYPLVNPCMQTSIPSVYVCGDLTGFSLLAHTAVCEAEVAAHTLLGKSHSMSYRAIPGVVYSNPEFAGVGYTEEAAMKAGIDYVVRKMPMTYSGRFVAENEAVSGLCKLILSSDGSVLGAH
;
A
#
# COMPACT_ATOMS: atom_id res chain seq x y z
N MET A 1 11.25 -16.47 -21.54
CA MET A 1 10.80 -15.27 -20.84
C MET A 1 11.42 -15.21 -19.45
N ILE A 2 12.09 -14.14 -19.12
CA ILE A 2 12.62 -13.89 -17.76
C ILE A 2 11.75 -12.85 -17.07
N ILE A 3 11.40 -13.11 -15.80
CA ILE A 3 10.67 -12.18 -14.92
C ILE A 3 11.50 -11.93 -13.67
N ILE A 4 11.73 -10.67 -13.30
CA ILE A 4 12.48 -10.29 -12.10
C ILE A 4 11.53 -9.69 -11.07
N GLY A 5 11.36 -10.38 -9.94
CA GLY A 5 10.47 -10.03 -8.82
C GLY A 5 9.19 -10.85 -8.81
N GLY A 6 8.97 -11.57 -7.70
CA GLY A 6 7.83 -12.47 -7.46
C GLY A 6 6.67 -11.82 -6.70
N GLY A 7 6.53 -10.49 -6.79
CA GLY A 7 5.38 -9.74 -6.25
C GLY A 7 4.11 -9.89 -7.10
N PRO A 8 3.03 -9.12 -6.78
CA PRO A 8 1.74 -9.23 -7.49
C PRO A 8 1.85 -9.14 -9.01
N ALA A 9 2.66 -8.25 -9.56
CA ALA A 9 2.88 -8.19 -10.99
C ALA A 9 3.60 -9.45 -11.52
N GLY A 10 4.72 -9.83 -10.88
CA GLY A 10 5.57 -10.90 -11.39
C GLY A 10 4.90 -12.28 -11.36
N TYR A 11 4.28 -12.68 -10.24
CA TYR A 11 3.61 -13.98 -10.19
C TYR A 11 2.38 -14.06 -11.09
N THR A 12 1.64 -12.94 -11.26
CA THR A 12 0.48 -12.87 -12.16
C THR A 12 0.91 -13.01 -13.61
N ALA A 13 1.93 -12.26 -14.04
CA ALA A 13 2.47 -12.36 -15.39
C ALA A 13 3.04 -13.76 -15.65
N ALA A 14 3.80 -14.33 -14.70
CA ALA A 14 4.40 -15.64 -14.83
C ALA A 14 3.34 -16.74 -15.08
N GLU A 15 2.27 -16.75 -14.28
CA GLU A 15 1.17 -17.70 -14.41
C GLU A 15 0.47 -17.57 -15.78
N LYS A 16 0.16 -16.33 -16.20
CA LYS A 16 -0.52 -16.07 -17.49
C LYS A 16 0.33 -16.40 -18.70
N LEU A 17 1.61 -16.05 -18.68
CA LEU A 17 2.55 -16.31 -19.77
C LEU A 17 2.83 -17.81 -19.93
N ALA A 18 3.00 -18.53 -18.83
CA ALA A 18 3.18 -19.97 -18.84
C ALA A 18 1.90 -20.70 -19.35
N ALA A 19 0.71 -20.27 -18.89
CA ALA A 19 -0.57 -20.77 -19.41
C ALA A 19 -0.76 -20.46 -20.90
N GLY A 20 -0.13 -19.39 -21.41
CA GLY A 20 -0.07 -19.03 -22.83
C GLY A 20 0.97 -19.82 -23.65
N GLY A 21 1.70 -20.75 -23.02
CA GLY A 21 2.67 -21.65 -23.69
C GLY A 21 4.12 -21.14 -23.71
N LEU A 22 4.44 -20.04 -23.03
CA LEU A 22 5.82 -19.56 -22.91
C LEU A 22 6.58 -20.30 -21.81
N GLN A 23 7.86 -20.58 -22.02
CA GLN A 23 8.77 -20.97 -20.94
C GLN A 23 9.09 -19.76 -20.08
N VAL A 24 8.84 -19.84 -18.77
CA VAL A 24 8.97 -18.72 -17.83
C VAL A 24 9.94 -19.06 -16.71
N LEU A 25 10.95 -18.21 -16.53
CA LEU A 25 11.85 -18.17 -15.37
C LEU A 25 11.47 -16.95 -14.52
N LEU A 26 11.10 -17.19 -13.26
CA LEU A 26 10.77 -16.14 -12.29
C LEU A 26 11.84 -16.07 -11.20
N PHE A 27 12.53 -14.95 -11.11
CA PHE A 27 13.54 -14.68 -10.08
C PHE A 27 12.90 -13.95 -8.90
N GLU A 28 13.08 -14.49 -7.69
CA GLU A 28 12.66 -13.84 -6.44
C GLU A 28 13.78 -13.94 -5.39
N LYS A 29 14.21 -12.81 -4.85
CA LYS A 29 15.32 -12.75 -3.90
C LYS A 29 14.94 -12.99 -2.44
N ARG A 30 13.65 -12.91 -2.11
CA ARG A 30 13.14 -13.12 -0.75
C ARG A 30 12.02 -14.16 -0.73
N ASN A 31 10.77 -13.69 -0.79
CA ASN A 31 9.60 -14.56 -0.72
C ASN A 31 8.61 -14.23 -1.83
N LEU A 32 8.08 -15.25 -2.49
CA LEU A 32 6.96 -15.09 -3.42
C LEU A 32 5.80 -14.35 -2.76
N GLY A 33 5.10 -13.53 -3.56
CA GLY A 33 4.02 -12.67 -3.10
C GLY A 33 4.47 -11.22 -2.83
N GLY A 34 5.78 -10.97 -2.79
CA GLY A 34 6.35 -9.62 -2.63
C GLY A 34 5.92 -8.92 -1.34
N VAL A 35 6.02 -7.59 -1.33
CA VAL A 35 5.65 -6.75 -0.18
C VAL A 35 4.18 -6.95 0.22
N CYS A 36 3.26 -6.96 -0.74
CA CYS A 36 1.82 -7.05 -0.45
C CYS A 36 1.46 -8.28 0.41
N LEU A 37 1.91 -9.47 0.03
CA LEU A 37 1.60 -10.68 0.78
C LEU A 37 2.38 -10.84 2.07
N ASN A 38 3.66 -10.48 2.06
CA ASN A 38 4.56 -10.84 3.16
C ASN A 38 4.66 -9.76 4.24
N GLU A 39 4.68 -8.49 3.85
CA GLU A 39 4.97 -7.37 4.75
C GLU A 39 4.11 -6.12 4.46
N GLY A 40 2.94 -6.27 3.81
CA GLY A 40 2.08 -5.14 3.43
C GLY A 40 0.59 -5.45 3.61
N CYS A 41 -0.12 -5.61 2.48
CA CYS A 41 -1.58 -5.71 2.43
C CYS A 41 -2.14 -6.80 3.36
N ILE A 42 -1.72 -8.03 3.15
CA ILE A 42 -2.34 -9.19 3.82
C ILE A 42 -2.05 -9.23 5.32
N PRO A 43 -0.81 -9.06 5.79
CA PRO A 43 -0.55 -9.02 7.23
C PRO A 43 -1.29 -7.86 7.90
N THR A 44 -1.31 -6.66 7.31
CA THR A 44 -2.02 -5.50 7.85
C THR A 44 -3.52 -5.77 7.96
N LYS A 45 -4.17 -6.23 6.88
CA LYS A 45 -5.61 -6.53 6.89
C LYS A 45 -5.97 -7.65 7.86
N THR A 46 -5.07 -8.60 8.06
CA THR A 46 -5.26 -9.67 9.06
C THR A 46 -5.25 -9.14 10.50
N LEU A 47 -4.35 -8.20 10.80
CA LEU A 47 -4.27 -7.56 12.12
C LEU A 47 -5.43 -6.59 12.34
N LEU A 48 -5.77 -5.76 11.34
CA LEU A 48 -6.93 -4.85 11.37
C LEU A 48 -8.23 -5.60 11.63
N TYR A 49 -8.44 -6.76 10.99
CA TYR A 49 -9.62 -7.57 11.24
C TYR A 49 -9.68 -8.08 12.69
N SER A 50 -8.54 -8.48 13.26
CA SER A 50 -8.50 -8.89 14.67
C SER A 50 -8.81 -7.71 15.62
N ALA A 51 -8.28 -6.51 15.33
CA ALA A 51 -8.58 -5.29 16.07
C ALA A 51 -10.06 -4.90 15.95
N LYS A 52 -10.64 -4.99 14.74
CA LYS A 52 -12.08 -4.76 14.50
C LYS A 52 -12.96 -5.70 15.32
N LEU A 53 -12.60 -6.99 15.42
CA LEU A 53 -13.33 -7.94 16.29
C LEU A 53 -13.25 -7.57 17.77
N TYR A 54 -12.09 -7.10 18.21
CA TYR A 54 -11.92 -6.63 19.59
C TYR A 54 -12.77 -5.39 19.88
N ASP A 55 -12.76 -4.39 18.99
CA ASP A 55 -13.63 -3.22 19.09
C ASP A 55 -15.11 -3.60 19.09
N SER A 56 -15.52 -4.53 18.21
CA SER A 56 -16.90 -5.02 18.15
C SER A 56 -17.32 -5.69 19.46
N GLY A 57 -16.41 -6.51 20.05
CA GLY A 57 -16.66 -7.12 21.36
C GLY A 57 -16.85 -6.11 22.49
N ARG A 58 -16.09 -5.01 22.49
CA ARG A 58 -16.21 -3.92 23.47
C ARG A 58 -17.50 -3.11 23.33
N GLN A 59 -18.07 -3.08 22.14
CA GLN A 59 -19.27 -2.27 21.82
C GLN A 59 -20.54 -3.11 21.72
N ALA A 60 -20.46 -4.43 21.90
CA ALA A 60 -21.54 -5.36 21.63
C ALA A 60 -22.81 -5.12 22.47
N SER A 61 -22.66 -4.61 23.72
CA SER A 61 -23.78 -4.25 24.60
C SER A 61 -24.74 -3.22 23.98
N LYS A 62 -24.23 -2.33 23.11
CA LYS A 62 -25.08 -1.37 22.36
C LYS A 62 -26.09 -2.08 21.45
N TYR A 63 -25.77 -3.30 21.02
CA TYR A 63 -26.59 -4.13 20.14
C TYR A 63 -27.35 -5.24 20.90
N GLY A 64 -27.38 -5.15 22.24
CA GLY A 64 -28.04 -6.14 23.09
C GLY A 64 -27.30 -7.47 23.21
N VAL A 65 -26.00 -7.49 22.86
CA VAL A 65 -25.15 -8.69 22.98
C VAL A 65 -24.15 -8.49 24.10
N GLU A 66 -24.21 -9.35 25.10
CA GLU A 66 -23.28 -9.31 26.23
C GLU A 66 -22.15 -10.32 26.05
N PHE A 67 -20.94 -9.83 26.04
CA PHE A 67 -19.72 -10.63 26.21
C PHE A 67 -19.18 -10.37 27.63
N GLY A 68 -18.45 -11.31 28.18
CA GLY A 68 -17.58 -10.99 29.31
C GLY A 68 -16.55 -9.92 28.93
N ALA A 69 -15.60 -9.59 29.80
CA ALA A 69 -14.57 -8.60 29.49
C ALA A 69 -13.85 -8.98 28.19
N ALA A 70 -13.98 -8.15 27.17
CA ALA A 70 -13.27 -8.37 25.92
C ALA A 70 -11.76 -8.27 26.15
N SER A 71 -11.01 -9.25 25.72
CA SER A 71 -9.55 -9.29 25.81
C SER A 71 -8.95 -9.76 24.50
N PHE A 72 -7.68 -9.48 24.29
CA PHE A 72 -6.93 -9.97 23.14
C PHE A 72 -5.58 -10.56 23.59
N ASP A 73 -5.03 -11.39 22.74
CA ASP A 73 -3.68 -11.96 22.86
C ASP A 73 -2.89 -11.56 21.63
N LEU A 74 -1.98 -10.61 21.79
CA LEU A 74 -1.18 -10.06 20.70
C LEU A 74 -0.34 -11.15 20.02
N GLY A 75 0.22 -12.09 20.80
CA GLY A 75 1.00 -13.20 20.26
C GLY A 75 0.16 -14.09 19.32
N LYS A 76 -1.10 -14.39 19.71
CA LYS A 76 -2.02 -15.15 18.85
C LYS A 76 -2.44 -14.36 17.62
N MET A 77 -2.63 -13.04 17.72
CA MET A 77 -2.93 -12.19 16.55
C MET A 77 -1.79 -12.22 15.52
N VAL A 78 -0.55 -12.06 15.98
CA VAL A 78 0.65 -12.10 15.13
C VAL A 78 0.87 -13.52 14.56
N ALA A 79 0.68 -14.57 15.36
CA ALA A 79 0.77 -15.95 14.89
C ALA A 79 -0.29 -16.27 13.81
N ARG A 80 -1.53 -15.80 14.00
CA ARG A 80 -2.60 -15.91 12.98
C ARG A 80 -2.21 -15.18 11.69
N LYS A 81 -1.70 -13.95 11.77
CA LYS A 81 -1.20 -13.18 10.63
C LYS A 81 -0.16 -13.99 9.85
N SER A 82 0.84 -14.54 10.53
CA SER A 82 1.90 -15.33 9.91
C SER A 82 1.38 -16.62 9.24
N LYS A 83 0.37 -17.27 9.85
CA LYS A 83 -0.31 -18.44 9.27
C LYS A 83 -1.05 -18.09 7.97
N VAL A 84 -1.76 -16.96 7.95
CA VAL A 84 -2.49 -16.48 6.76
C VAL A 84 -1.52 -16.18 5.62
N VAL A 85 -0.45 -15.43 5.89
CA VAL A 85 0.60 -15.12 4.91
C VAL A 85 1.19 -16.39 4.32
N ARG A 86 1.63 -17.33 5.18
CA ARG A 86 2.21 -18.61 4.74
C ARG A 86 1.26 -19.39 3.84
N LYS A 87 -0.04 -19.47 4.20
CA LYS A 87 -1.05 -20.17 3.38
C LYS A 87 -1.14 -19.60 1.97
N LEU A 88 -1.15 -18.26 1.85
CA LEU A 88 -1.27 -17.59 0.55
C LEU A 88 0.01 -17.71 -0.28
N VAL A 89 1.18 -17.60 0.33
CA VAL A 89 2.47 -17.81 -0.35
C VAL A 89 2.58 -19.22 -0.89
N LEU A 90 2.20 -20.23 -0.09
CA LEU A 90 2.15 -21.62 -0.55
C LEU A 90 1.17 -21.83 -1.70
N GLY A 91 0.02 -21.14 -1.67
CA GLY A 91 -0.95 -21.15 -2.78
C GLY A 91 -0.37 -20.61 -4.08
N ILE A 92 0.36 -19.50 -4.04
CA ILE A 92 1.06 -18.96 -5.22
C ILE A 92 2.13 -19.93 -5.71
N LYS A 93 2.96 -20.45 -4.80
CA LYS A 93 4.00 -21.43 -5.17
C LYS A 93 3.40 -22.66 -5.89
N SER A 94 2.28 -23.17 -5.38
CA SER A 94 1.58 -24.31 -6.00
C SER A 94 1.05 -23.98 -7.39
N ARG A 95 0.42 -22.81 -7.58
CA ARG A 95 -0.11 -22.40 -8.89
C ARG A 95 1.00 -22.20 -9.93
N LEU A 96 2.09 -21.54 -9.55
CA LEU A 96 3.23 -21.37 -10.43
C LEU A 96 3.85 -22.70 -10.85
N ALA A 97 4.01 -23.64 -9.92
CA ALA A 97 4.50 -24.98 -10.22
C ALA A 97 3.56 -25.76 -11.15
N GLN A 98 2.24 -25.68 -10.93
CA GLN A 98 1.23 -26.30 -11.80
C GLN A 98 1.22 -25.69 -13.21
N ALA A 99 1.51 -24.39 -13.33
CA ALA A 99 1.64 -23.72 -14.61
C ALA A 99 2.98 -23.99 -15.32
N GLY A 100 3.91 -24.69 -14.69
CA GLY A 100 5.23 -25.00 -15.26
C GLY A 100 6.22 -23.85 -15.17
N VAL A 101 5.98 -22.86 -14.28
CA VAL A 101 6.92 -21.76 -14.06
C VAL A 101 8.09 -22.25 -13.21
N GLU A 102 9.32 -22.03 -13.69
CA GLU A 102 10.52 -22.26 -12.92
C GLU A 102 10.80 -21.04 -12.04
N VAL A 103 10.80 -21.24 -10.72
CA VAL A 103 11.07 -20.19 -9.73
C VAL A 103 12.49 -20.32 -9.21
N ILE A 104 13.32 -19.32 -9.45
CA ILE A 104 14.71 -19.25 -9.01
C ILE A 104 14.79 -18.32 -7.80
N ASN A 105 15.16 -18.89 -6.64
CA ASN A 105 15.39 -18.10 -5.43
C ASN A 105 16.80 -17.50 -5.49
N GLY A 106 16.88 -16.20 -5.71
CA GLY A 106 18.14 -15.48 -5.80
C GLY A 106 17.98 -14.06 -6.33
N GLU A 107 19.02 -13.30 -6.15
CA GLU A 107 19.09 -11.93 -6.64
C GLU A 107 19.51 -11.90 -8.11
N ALA A 108 18.59 -11.50 -8.96
CA ALA A 108 18.83 -11.35 -10.38
C ALA A 108 19.53 -10.03 -10.69
N PHE A 109 20.53 -10.05 -11.55
CA PHE A 109 21.25 -8.87 -12.05
C PHE A 109 21.16 -8.80 -13.57
N ILE A 110 20.63 -7.72 -14.09
CA ILE A 110 20.48 -7.49 -15.54
C ILE A 110 21.86 -7.15 -16.12
N ILE A 111 22.36 -7.98 -17.04
CA ILE A 111 23.59 -7.73 -17.80
C ILE A 111 23.25 -6.87 -19.00
N ASP A 112 22.21 -7.24 -19.75
CA ASP A 112 21.65 -6.53 -20.89
C ASP A 112 20.18 -6.95 -21.13
N LYS A 113 19.59 -6.51 -22.23
CA LYS A 113 18.18 -6.76 -22.57
C LYS A 113 17.82 -8.25 -22.75
N ASN A 114 18.78 -9.12 -22.91
CA ASN A 114 18.57 -10.55 -23.15
C ASN A 114 19.19 -11.44 -22.09
N ARG A 115 20.09 -10.90 -21.21
CA ARG A 115 20.86 -11.70 -20.26
C ARG A 115 20.71 -11.20 -18.84
N VAL A 116 20.45 -12.14 -17.94
CA VAL A 116 20.33 -11.92 -16.50
C VAL A 116 21.22 -12.90 -15.77
N ARG A 117 21.99 -12.43 -14.79
CA ARG A 117 22.83 -13.26 -13.92
C ARG A 117 22.17 -13.47 -12.56
N CYS A 118 22.23 -14.68 -12.05
CA CYS A 118 21.88 -14.98 -10.66
C CYS A 118 22.99 -15.88 -10.07
N GLY A 119 23.70 -15.40 -9.07
CA GLY A 119 24.95 -16.02 -8.61
C GLY A 119 25.98 -16.06 -9.75
N GLU A 120 26.51 -17.25 -10.04
CA GLU A 120 27.48 -17.49 -11.12
C GLU A 120 26.83 -17.89 -12.45
N VAL A 121 25.48 -18.08 -12.46
CA VAL A 121 24.77 -18.57 -13.66
C VAL A 121 24.20 -17.39 -14.45
N VAL A 122 24.40 -17.42 -15.75
CA VAL A 122 23.80 -16.47 -16.70
C VAL A 122 22.66 -17.17 -17.44
N TYR A 123 21.52 -16.50 -17.46
CA TYR A 123 20.30 -16.94 -18.13
C TYR A 123 20.01 -16.02 -19.30
N GLU A 124 19.55 -16.60 -20.41
CA GLU A 124 19.23 -15.86 -21.65
C GLU A 124 17.73 -15.93 -21.94
N SER A 125 17.18 -14.85 -22.48
CA SER A 125 15.77 -14.76 -22.88
C SER A 125 15.56 -13.73 -23.98
N GLU A 126 14.57 -13.96 -24.83
CA GLU A 126 14.13 -13.00 -25.82
C GLU A 126 13.41 -11.79 -25.20
N HIS A 127 12.72 -12.01 -24.07
CA HIS A 127 11.94 -10.97 -23.40
C HIS A 127 12.26 -10.91 -21.89
N LEU A 128 12.26 -9.70 -21.37
CA LEU A 128 12.47 -9.40 -19.96
C LEU A 128 11.27 -8.62 -19.40
N LEU A 129 10.72 -9.05 -18.28
CA LEU A 129 9.73 -8.31 -17.49
C LEU A 129 10.31 -7.98 -16.12
N VAL A 130 10.37 -6.69 -15.79
CA VAL A 130 10.92 -6.21 -14.53
C VAL A 130 9.81 -5.78 -13.58
N CYS A 131 9.72 -6.45 -12.42
CA CYS A 131 8.68 -6.28 -11.41
C CYS A 131 9.29 -6.14 -10.00
N THR A 132 10.36 -5.36 -9.86
CA THR A 132 11.14 -5.23 -8.62
C THR A 132 10.42 -4.47 -7.52
N GLY A 133 9.29 -3.83 -7.83
CA GLY A 133 8.41 -3.20 -6.86
C GLY A 133 8.97 -1.92 -6.24
N SER A 134 8.66 -1.71 -4.97
CA SER A 134 9.04 -0.52 -4.21
C SER A 134 9.59 -0.87 -2.83
N GLU A 135 10.28 0.08 -2.22
CA GLU A 135 10.77 0.04 -0.84
C GLU A 135 10.23 1.20 -0.01
N THR A 136 10.29 1.10 1.31
CA THR A 136 9.93 2.20 2.22
C THR A 136 10.86 3.39 1.96
N PHE A 137 10.27 4.56 1.80
CA PHE A 137 11.05 5.80 1.78
C PHE A 137 11.34 6.24 3.21
N VAL A 138 12.62 6.34 3.54
CA VAL A 138 13.10 6.96 4.78
C VAL A 138 13.51 8.38 4.43
N PRO A 139 12.79 9.40 4.93
CA PRO A 139 13.09 10.79 4.61
C PRO A 139 14.40 11.23 5.30
N PRO A 140 15.14 12.16 4.70
CA PRO A 140 16.39 12.65 5.27
C PRO A 140 16.14 13.66 6.42
N ILE A 141 15.39 13.23 7.44
CA ILE A 141 15.12 14.02 8.64
C ILE A 141 16.36 13.96 9.54
N PRO A 142 16.89 15.11 10.00
CA PRO A 142 17.99 15.14 10.96
C PRO A 142 17.74 14.25 12.18
N GLY A 143 18.66 13.34 12.45
CA GLY A 143 18.61 12.42 13.60
C GLY A 143 17.83 11.13 13.38
N VAL A 144 17.15 10.94 12.25
CA VAL A 144 16.35 9.71 12.00
C VAL A 144 17.22 8.44 12.01
N ASP A 145 18.47 8.55 11.60
CA ASP A 145 19.46 7.47 11.61
C ASP A 145 19.98 7.10 13.01
N ARG A 146 19.65 7.91 14.03
CA ARG A 146 20.14 7.77 15.42
C ARG A 146 19.05 7.37 16.41
N VAL A 147 17.80 7.29 15.96
CA VAL A 147 16.67 6.87 16.81
C VAL A 147 16.12 5.53 16.36
N PRO A 148 15.61 4.71 17.29
CA PRO A 148 14.93 3.47 16.93
C PRO A 148 13.56 3.80 16.35
N TYR A 149 13.41 3.70 15.04
CA TYR A 149 12.12 3.84 14.38
C TYR A 149 11.60 2.52 13.84
N TRP A 150 10.31 2.45 13.68
CA TRP A 150 9.62 1.38 12.97
C TRP A 150 9.30 1.80 11.54
N THR A 151 9.30 0.84 10.67
CA THR A 151 8.58 0.84 9.40
C THR A 151 7.35 -0.07 9.54
N HIS A 152 6.64 -0.28 8.44
CA HIS A 152 5.57 -1.28 8.41
C HIS A 152 6.04 -2.69 8.83
N LYS A 153 7.32 -3.02 8.65
CA LYS A 153 7.86 -4.35 9.00
C LYS A 153 7.86 -4.58 10.51
N GLU A 154 8.47 -3.68 11.26
CA GLU A 154 8.53 -3.74 12.71
C GLU A 154 7.13 -3.66 13.32
N ALA A 155 6.28 -2.76 12.78
CA ALA A 155 4.90 -2.59 13.23
C ALA A 155 4.03 -3.84 13.04
N LEU A 156 4.32 -4.69 12.07
CA LEU A 156 3.62 -5.95 11.81
C LEU A 156 4.11 -7.12 12.69
N GLU A 157 5.27 -6.98 13.34
CA GLU A 157 5.92 -8.04 14.14
C GLU A 157 6.00 -7.67 15.64
N VAL A 158 5.20 -6.70 16.08
CA VAL A 158 5.20 -6.22 17.46
C VAL A 158 4.86 -7.34 18.44
N LYS A 159 5.72 -7.52 19.43
CA LYS A 159 5.54 -8.50 20.52
C LYS A 159 4.89 -7.91 21.77
N GLU A 160 5.11 -6.62 21.98
CA GLU A 160 4.59 -5.85 23.11
C GLU A 160 4.09 -4.51 22.58
N LEU A 161 2.90 -4.08 23.01
CA LEU A 161 2.34 -2.80 22.58
C LEU A 161 3.08 -1.66 23.29
N PRO A 162 3.47 -0.60 22.56
CA PRO A 162 3.99 0.59 23.19
C PRO A 162 2.86 1.35 23.89
N ARG A 163 3.20 2.14 24.90
CA ARG A 163 2.24 3.05 25.54
C ARG A 163 1.81 4.17 24.62
N SER A 164 2.73 4.64 23.78
CA SER A 164 2.49 5.73 22.84
C SER A 164 3.26 5.50 21.52
N LEU A 165 2.66 5.95 20.43
CA LEU A 165 3.19 5.83 19.09
C LEU A 165 2.98 7.14 18.31
N THR A 166 4.07 7.70 17.81
CA THR A 166 4.02 8.77 16.82
C THR A 166 4.16 8.18 15.42
N ILE A 167 3.26 8.51 14.52
CA ILE A 167 3.26 8.06 13.12
C ILE A 167 3.57 9.27 12.25
N LEU A 168 4.68 9.25 11.52
CA LEU A 168 4.97 10.25 10.51
C LEU A 168 4.38 9.82 9.17
N GLY A 169 3.43 10.63 8.69
CA GLY A 169 2.67 10.42 7.46
C GLY A 169 1.25 9.94 7.70
N GLY A 170 0.28 10.75 7.31
CA GLY A 170 -1.17 10.50 7.35
C GLY A 170 -1.72 9.81 6.09
N GLY A 171 -0.88 9.15 5.29
CA GLY A 171 -1.30 8.34 4.15
C GLY A 171 -1.97 7.03 4.58
N VAL A 172 -2.38 6.20 3.59
CA VAL A 172 -3.14 4.95 3.83
C VAL A 172 -2.45 4.05 4.86
N ILE A 173 -1.14 3.84 4.75
CA ILE A 173 -0.37 2.99 5.67
C ILE A 173 -0.42 3.56 7.09
N GLY A 174 -0.17 4.86 7.25
CA GLY A 174 -0.19 5.51 8.56
C GLY A 174 -1.55 5.47 9.23
N VAL A 175 -2.62 5.74 8.47
CA VAL A 175 -4.00 5.70 8.97
C VAL A 175 -4.43 4.27 9.35
N GLU A 176 -4.05 3.24 8.56
CA GLU A 176 -4.32 1.84 8.90
C GLU A 176 -3.61 1.41 10.18
N PHE A 177 -2.34 1.79 10.38
CA PHE A 177 -1.64 1.53 11.64
C PHE A 177 -2.19 2.37 12.80
N ALA A 178 -2.59 3.62 12.56
CA ALA A 178 -3.27 4.42 13.58
C ALA A 178 -4.56 3.73 14.05
N SER A 179 -5.36 3.21 13.11
CA SER A 179 -6.54 2.41 13.41
C SER A 179 -6.20 1.18 14.27
N TYR A 180 -5.22 0.39 13.84
CA TYR A 180 -4.81 -0.84 14.51
C TYR A 180 -4.34 -0.61 15.94
N PHE A 181 -3.38 0.28 16.12
CA PHE A 181 -2.80 0.53 17.45
C PHE A 181 -3.76 1.25 18.40
N ASN A 182 -4.56 2.19 17.89
CA ASN A 182 -5.58 2.87 18.71
C ASN A 182 -6.65 1.88 19.22
N SER A 183 -7.13 0.97 18.38
CA SER A 183 -8.07 -0.09 18.79
C SER A 183 -7.52 -0.95 19.92
N LEU A 184 -6.20 -1.17 19.96
CA LEU A 184 -5.52 -1.95 21.01
C LEU A 184 -5.11 -1.12 22.23
N GLY A 185 -5.51 0.16 22.30
CA GLY A 185 -5.31 1.02 23.48
C GLY A 185 -3.99 1.81 23.48
N VAL A 186 -3.24 1.82 22.38
CA VAL A 186 -2.03 2.66 22.25
C VAL A 186 -2.44 4.12 22.04
N LYS A 187 -1.79 5.05 22.74
CA LYS A 187 -1.94 6.50 22.48
C LYS A 187 -1.24 6.84 21.16
N VAL A 188 -2.01 7.19 20.13
CA VAL A 188 -1.49 7.44 18.79
C VAL A 188 -1.54 8.92 18.44
N THR A 189 -0.43 9.44 17.90
CA THR A 189 -0.34 10.77 17.28
C THR A 189 0.11 10.61 15.83
N VAL A 190 -0.66 11.12 14.87
CA VAL A 190 -0.30 11.17 13.45
C VAL A 190 0.18 12.57 13.10
N VAL A 191 1.38 12.66 12.55
CA VAL A 191 1.97 13.91 12.05
C VAL A 191 1.92 13.90 10.53
N GLU A 192 1.28 14.91 9.96
CA GLU A 192 1.13 15.05 8.50
C GLU A 192 1.55 16.47 8.06
N MET A 193 2.37 16.54 7.02
CA MET A 193 2.83 17.80 6.47
C MET A 193 1.77 18.51 5.61
N MET A 194 0.82 17.73 5.08
CA MET A 194 -0.30 18.26 4.32
C MET A 194 -1.39 18.79 5.26
N ASP A 195 -2.34 19.51 4.69
CA ASP A 195 -3.47 20.09 5.41
C ASP A 195 -4.62 19.10 5.66
N GLU A 196 -4.53 17.87 5.13
CA GLU A 196 -5.44 16.77 5.43
C GLU A 196 -4.73 15.41 5.27
N ILE A 197 -5.23 14.38 5.94
CA ILE A 197 -4.79 12.99 5.77
C ILE A 197 -5.23 12.43 4.42
N LEU A 198 -4.68 11.29 4.01
CA LEU A 198 -5.07 10.54 2.81
C LEU A 198 -5.01 11.38 1.53
N SER A 199 -3.94 12.18 1.38
CA SER A 199 -3.72 12.99 0.19
C SER A 199 -3.92 12.18 -1.09
N GLY A 200 -4.72 12.74 -2.04
CA GLY A 200 -5.09 12.08 -3.29
C GLY A 200 -6.40 11.26 -3.23
N MET A 201 -6.99 11.07 -2.05
CA MET A 201 -8.35 10.57 -1.87
C MET A 201 -9.32 11.76 -1.68
N ASP A 202 -10.64 11.50 -1.63
CA ASP A 202 -11.62 12.57 -1.45
C ASP A 202 -11.43 13.25 -0.08
N ARG A 203 -11.20 14.57 -0.12
CA ARG A 203 -10.84 15.38 1.04
C ARG A 203 -11.94 15.43 2.10
N GLU A 204 -13.19 15.49 1.68
CA GLU A 204 -14.33 15.57 2.61
C GLU A 204 -14.49 14.27 3.41
N LEU A 205 -14.34 13.11 2.72
CA LEU A 205 -14.38 11.82 3.39
C LEU A 205 -13.13 11.59 4.26
N ALA A 206 -11.97 12.08 3.83
CA ALA A 206 -10.75 12.03 4.64
C ALA A 206 -10.92 12.81 5.95
N ALA A 207 -11.51 14.01 5.90
CA ALA A 207 -11.82 14.81 7.08
C ALA A 207 -12.82 14.11 8.01
N LEU A 208 -13.88 13.50 7.47
CA LEU A 208 -14.84 12.71 8.26
C LEU A 208 -14.14 11.54 8.98
N LEU A 209 -13.27 10.82 8.28
CA LEU A 209 -12.51 9.72 8.87
C LEU A 209 -11.60 10.21 10.00
N ARG A 210 -10.87 11.32 9.80
CA ARG A 210 -10.01 11.94 10.80
C ARG A 210 -10.81 12.36 12.04
N GLU A 211 -11.98 12.97 11.85
CA GLU A 211 -12.87 13.35 12.95
C GLU A 211 -13.32 12.14 13.77
N GLU A 212 -13.71 11.04 13.11
CA GLU A 212 -14.08 9.79 13.81
C GLU A 212 -12.92 9.21 14.62
N TYR A 213 -11.69 9.27 14.10
CA TYR A 213 -10.51 8.83 14.85
C TYR A 213 -10.13 9.79 15.98
N SER A 214 -10.34 11.10 15.79
CA SER A 214 -10.14 12.08 16.87
C SER A 214 -11.08 11.82 18.05
N LYS A 215 -12.36 11.45 17.79
CA LYS A 215 -13.30 11.02 18.83
C LYS A 215 -12.84 9.74 19.56
N LYS A 216 -12.10 8.86 18.86
CA LYS A 216 -11.49 7.65 19.45
C LYS A 216 -10.16 7.93 20.16
N GLY A 217 -9.69 9.18 20.23
CA GLY A 217 -8.50 9.59 20.96
C GLY A 217 -7.21 9.59 20.13
N VAL A 218 -7.26 9.44 18.81
CA VAL A 218 -6.10 9.68 17.93
C VAL A 218 -5.88 11.17 17.77
N SER A 219 -4.66 11.65 18.01
CA SER A 219 -4.26 13.03 17.77
C SER A 219 -3.73 13.19 16.35
N PHE A 220 -4.18 14.24 15.64
CA PHE A 220 -3.67 14.59 14.31
C PHE A 220 -3.02 15.95 14.34
N LEU A 221 -1.77 16.03 13.91
CA LEU A 221 -1.02 17.27 13.73
C LEU A 221 -0.82 17.48 12.23
N LEU A 222 -1.75 18.23 11.64
CA LEU A 222 -1.72 18.57 10.22
C LEU A 222 -0.90 19.86 9.99
N ASN A 223 -0.44 20.07 8.74
CA ASN A 223 0.45 21.19 8.40
C ASN A 223 1.68 21.21 9.29
N ARG A 224 2.28 20.05 9.59
CA ARG A 224 3.46 19.96 10.45
C ARG A 224 4.61 19.32 9.71
N LYS A 225 5.67 20.10 9.53
CA LYS A 225 6.91 19.64 8.92
C LYS A 225 7.90 19.29 10.02
N VAL A 226 8.41 18.06 9.99
CA VAL A 226 9.38 17.59 10.98
C VAL A 226 10.75 18.20 10.69
N ALA A 227 11.30 18.92 11.66
CA ALA A 227 12.62 19.51 11.60
C ALA A 227 13.71 18.52 11.98
N ALA A 228 13.48 17.74 13.05
CA ALA A 228 14.41 16.76 13.55
C ALA A 228 13.71 15.70 14.41
N VAL A 229 14.39 14.58 14.61
CA VAL A 229 14.04 13.58 15.61
C VAL A 229 15.25 13.29 16.50
N LYS A 230 14.99 13.03 17.79
CA LYS A 230 16.04 12.66 18.75
C LYS A 230 15.51 11.71 19.80
N GLU A 231 16.39 11.00 20.46
CA GLU A 231 16.04 10.20 21.64
C GLU A 231 16.30 11.04 22.91
N ALA A 232 15.34 11.07 23.81
CA ALA A 232 15.46 11.70 25.12
C ALA A 232 14.62 10.91 26.14
N ASP A 233 15.19 10.59 27.29
CA ASP A 233 14.54 9.89 28.40
C ASP A 233 13.88 8.56 27.99
N GLY A 234 14.45 7.85 27.01
CA GLY A 234 13.93 6.57 26.49
C GLY A 234 12.72 6.71 25.55
N GLU A 235 12.38 7.92 25.15
CA GLU A 235 11.33 8.22 24.15
C GLU A 235 11.92 8.87 22.91
N VAL A 236 11.22 8.74 21.77
CA VAL A 236 11.55 9.46 20.54
C VAL A 236 10.81 10.79 20.56
N VAL A 237 11.57 11.87 20.47
CA VAL A 237 11.06 13.25 20.40
C VAL A 237 11.08 13.73 18.96
N VAL A 238 9.96 14.24 18.47
CA VAL A 238 9.79 14.84 17.14
C VAL A 238 9.69 16.34 17.29
N GLU A 239 10.57 17.07 16.63
CA GLU A 239 10.64 18.53 16.58
C GLU A 239 10.10 19.03 15.24
N PHE A 240 9.51 20.22 15.23
CA PHE A 240 8.85 20.82 14.06
C PHE A 240 9.58 22.04 13.55
N GLU A 241 9.43 22.34 12.24
CA GLU A 241 10.03 23.55 11.64
C GLU A 241 9.26 24.82 12.05
N GLU A 242 7.99 24.72 12.40
CA GLU A 242 7.14 25.86 12.73
C GLU A 242 7.45 26.40 14.13
N ASP A 243 7.69 27.70 14.23
CA ASP A 243 7.97 28.39 15.49
C ASP A 243 6.82 28.24 16.49
N GLY A 244 7.17 28.02 17.76
CA GLY A 244 6.20 27.92 18.86
C GLY A 244 5.43 26.59 18.94
N VAL A 245 5.64 25.68 18.02
CA VAL A 245 5.05 24.32 18.10
C VAL A 245 5.87 23.50 19.08
N GLN A 246 5.20 22.95 20.10
CA GLN A 246 5.88 22.12 21.09
C GLN A 246 6.27 20.77 20.50
N PRO A 247 7.49 20.27 20.77
CA PRO A 247 7.89 18.93 20.41
C PRO A 247 6.94 17.88 21.02
N ILE A 248 6.81 16.75 20.35
CA ILE A 248 6.05 15.61 20.87
C ILE A 248 6.99 14.43 21.17
N ALA A 249 6.72 13.74 22.26
CA ALA A 249 7.45 12.55 22.66
C ALA A 249 6.55 11.32 22.62
N SER A 250 7.11 10.18 22.24
CA SER A 250 6.44 8.90 22.25
C SER A 250 7.44 7.75 22.42
N GLU A 251 6.95 6.64 22.95
CA GLU A 251 7.80 5.45 23.15
C GLU A 251 8.30 4.87 21.83
N LYS A 252 7.50 4.98 20.75
CA LYS A 252 7.88 4.51 19.41
C LYS A 252 7.53 5.53 18.33
N LEU A 253 8.34 5.50 17.28
CA LEU A 253 8.16 6.28 16.06
C LEU A 253 7.94 5.33 14.89
N LEU A 254 6.87 5.53 14.10
CA LEU A 254 6.59 4.80 12.86
C LEU A 254 6.74 5.73 11.65
N LEU A 255 7.58 5.35 10.70
CA LEU A 255 7.73 6.06 9.43
C LEU A 255 6.79 5.48 8.37
N SER A 256 5.85 6.28 7.89
CA SER A 256 4.89 5.93 6.84
C SER A 256 4.70 7.04 5.80
N VAL A 257 5.79 7.77 5.50
CA VAL A 257 5.82 8.93 4.59
C VAL A 257 5.92 8.56 3.11
N GLY A 258 5.66 7.32 2.77
CA GLY A 258 5.58 6.83 1.40
C GLY A 258 6.55 5.71 1.06
N ARG A 259 6.52 5.35 -0.21
CA ARG A 259 7.34 4.31 -0.82
C ARG A 259 7.98 4.86 -2.08
N ARG A 260 9.11 4.29 -2.49
CA ARG A 260 9.77 4.64 -3.75
C ARG A 260 10.03 3.38 -4.58
N PRO A 261 9.93 3.44 -5.91
CA PRO A 261 10.32 2.36 -6.82
C PRO A 261 11.77 1.94 -6.62
N VAL A 262 12.02 0.63 -6.69
CA VAL A 262 13.39 0.07 -6.62
C VAL A 262 13.98 0.08 -8.02
N VAL A 263 14.83 1.08 -8.30
CA VAL A 263 15.45 1.29 -9.62
C VAL A 263 16.97 1.02 -9.63
N LYS A 264 17.56 0.63 -8.50
CA LYS A 264 19.01 0.44 -8.36
C LYS A 264 19.35 -0.91 -7.74
N GLY A 265 20.60 -1.35 -7.97
CA GLY A 265 21.17 -2.51 -7.30
C GLY A 265 20.98 -3.84 -8.04
N PHE A 266 20.34 -3.86 -9.20
CA PHE A 266 20.09 -5.07 -9.97
C PHE A 266 20.36 -4.92 -11.48
N GLY A 267 21.13 -3.89 -11.88
CA GLY A 267 21.59 -3.68 -13.26
C GLY A 267 20.55 -3.07 -14.21
N LEU A 268 19.49 -2.41 -13.70
CA LEU A 268 18.51 -1.74 -14.57
C LEU A 268 19.15 -0.66 -15.43
N GLU A 269 20.16 0.03 -14.91
CA GLU A 269 20.97 1.03 -15.58
C GLU A 269 21.64 0.54 -16.87
N ASN A 270 21.96 -0.75 -16.96
CA ASN A 270 22.58 -1.37 -18.14
C ASN A 270 21.64 -1.36 -19.38
N LEU A 271 20.35 -1.14 -19.16
CA LEU A 271 19.36 -1.08 -20.24
C LEU A 271 19.23 0.30 -20.88
N ASN A 272 19.73 1.37 -20.25
CA ASN A 272 19.61 2.75 -20.73
C ASN A 272 18.18 3.11 -21.15
N LEU A 273 17.19 2.75 -20.31
CA LEU A 273 15.77 3.02 -20.57
C LEU A 273 15.45 4.51 -20.52
N GLU A 274 14.46 4.93 -21.29
CA GLU A 274 13.82 6.22 -21.07
C GLU A 274 13.15 6.23 -19.68
N VAL A 275 13.32 7.34 -18.96
CA VAL A 275 12.80 7.48 -17.59
C VAL A 275 12.01 8.77 -17.40
N THR A 276 11.14 8.77 -16.39
CA THR A 276 10.42 9.96 -15.92
C THR A 276 11.37 10.98 -15.28
N LYS A 277 10.89 12.19 -14.97
CA LYS A 277 11.65 13.20 -14.22
C LYS A 277 12.13 12.68 -12.85
N GLN A 278 11.45 11.69 -12.28
CA GLN A 278 11.80 11.05 -11.01
C GLN A 278 12.80 9.89 -11.18
N GLY A 279 13.17 9.54 -12.42
CA GLY A 279 14.10 8.45 -12.71
C GLY A 279 13.45 7.06 -12.76
N TYR A 280 12.11 6.97 -12.90
CA TYR A 280 11.40 5.70 -13.05
C TYR A 280 11.24 5.33 -14.52
N PRO A 281 11.29 4.03 -14.89
CA PRO A 281 11.13 3.61 -16.28
C PRO A 281 9.83 4.11 -16.91
N LEU A 282 9.92 4.71 -18.08
CA LEU A 282 8.76 5.05 -18.89
C LEU A 282 8.24 3.80 -19.61
N VAL A 283 6.93 3.60 -19.57
CA VAL A 283 6.23 2.53 -20.30
C VAL A 283 5.10 3.10 -21.15
N ASN A 284 4.85 2.45 -22.28
CA ASN A 284 3.69 2.72 -23.10
C ASN A 284 2.42 2.05 -22.50
N PRO A 285 1.22 2.27 -23.04
CA PRO A 285 0.00 1.64 -22.55
C PRO A 285 -0.01 0.10 -22.58
N CYS A 286 0.94 -0.52 -23.26
CA CYS A 286 1.14 -1.98 -23.28
C CYS A 286 2.20 -2.45 -22.27
N MET A 287 2.64 -1.59 -21.35
CA MET A 287 3.68 -1.83 -20.35
C MET A 287 5.09 -2.07 -20.91
N GLN A 288 5.31 -1.72 -22.17
CA GLN A 288 6.58 -1.86 -22.88
C GLN A 288 7.42 -0.60 -22.69
N THR A 289 8.72 -0.78 -22.47
CA THR A 289 9.70 0.32 -22.34
C THR A 289 10.16 0.84 -23.71
N SER A 290 11.14 1.74 -23.74
CA SER A 290 11.83 2.16 -24.98
C SER A 290 12.55 1.01 -25.70
N ILE A 291 12.79 -0.13 -25.00
CA ILE A 291 13.32 -1.37 -25.60
C ILE A 291 12.17 -2.34 -25.84
N PRO A 292 11.83 -2.70 -27.09
CA PRO A 292 10.65 -3.52 -27.42
C PRO A 292 10.58 -4.89 -26.72
N SER A 293 11.71 -5.48 -26.34
CA SER A 293 11.77 -6.77 -25.64
C SER A 293 11.72 -6.64 -24.12
N VAL A 294 11.67 -5.42 -23.56
CA VAL A 294 11.72 -5.14 -22.11
C VAL A 294 10.42 -4.49 -21.66
N TYR A 295 9.80 -5.10 -20.65
CA TYR A 295 8.55 -4.65 -20.04
C TYR A 295 8.78 -4.32 -18.56
N VAL A 296 7.98 -3.40 -18.03
CA VAL A 296 8.03 -3.01 -16.61
C VAL A 296 6.61 -2.95 -16.06
N CYS A 297 6.38 -3.58 -14.89
CA CYS A 297 5.07 -3.59 -14.24
C CYS A 297 5.18 -3.41 -12.72
N GLY A 298 4.08 -3.00 -12.12
CA GLY A 298 3.94 -2.78 -10.69
C GLY A 298 4.56 -1.48 -10.22
N ASP A 299 4.87 -1.42 -8.93
CA ASP A 299 5.36 -0.20 -8.28
C ASP A 299 6.58 0.43 -8.96
N LEU A 300 7.34 -0.36 -9.73
CA LEU A 300 8.51 0.12 -10.46
C LEU A 300 8.16 1.19 -11.50
N THR A 301 6.94 1.19 -12.05
CA THR A 301 6.47 2.21 -13.00
C THR A 301 6.31 3.59 -12.35
N GLY A 302 6.11 3.63 -11.01
CA GLY A 302 5.85 4.86 -10.27
C GLY A 302 4.46 5.46 -10.47
N PHE A 303 3.59 4.85 -11.28
CA PHE A 303 2.23 5.34 -11.52
C PHE A 303 1.28 5.08 -10.35
N SER A 304 1.27 3.85 -9.86
CA SER A 304 0.37 3.42 -8.79
C SER A 304 1.05 2.35 -7.95
N LEU A 305 1.18 2.61 -6.66
CA LEU A 305 1.82 1.69 -5.71
C LEU A 305 0.77 0.76 -5.07
N LEU A 306 -0.10 0.18 -5.91
CA LEU A 306 -1.22 -0.67 -5.49
C LEU A 306 -1.12 -2.07 -6.12
N ALA A 307 -1.35 -3.09 -5.31
CA ALA A 307 -1.21 -4.48 -5.75
C ALA A 307 -2.16 -4.85 -6.90
N HIS A 308 -3.40 -4.35 -6.88
CA HIS A 308 -4.36 -4.61 -7.95
C HIS A 308 -4.01 -3.87 -9.25
N THR A 309 -3.39 -2.70 -9.18
CA THR A 309 -2.83 -2.04 -10.37
C THR A 309 -1.70 -2.87 -10.95
N ALA A 310 -0.78 -3.35 -10.10
CA ALA A 310 0.31 -4.22 -10.53
C ALA A 310 -0.19 -5.52 -11.21
N VAL A 311 -1.31 -6.08 -10.74
CA VAL A 311 -1.98 -7.23 -11.38
C VAL A 311 -2.51 -6.85 -12.77
N CYS A 312 -3.24 -5.73 -12.90
CA CYS A 312 -3.74 -5.25 -14.19
C CYS A 312 -2.61 -4.98 -15.19
N GLU A 313 -1.55 -4.30 -14.76
CA GLU A 313 -0.37 -4.04 -15.59
C GLU A 313 0.28 -5.34 -16.07
N ALA A 314 0.41 -6.33 -15.17
CA ALA A 314 0.94 -7.64 -15.51
C ALA A 314 0.07 -8.40 -16.53
N GLU A 315 -1.25 -8.28 -16.42
CA GLU A 315 -2.19 -8.85 -17.39
C GLU A 315 -2.05 -8.20 -18.76
N VAL A 316 -1.91 -6.88 -18.81
CA VAL A 316 -1.67 -6.14 -20.05
C VAL A 316 -0.35 -6.55 -20.69
N ALA A 317 0.75 -6.60 -19.93
CA ALA A 317 2.06 -7.05 -20.41
C ALA A 317 1.99 -8.48 -20.95
N ALA A 318 1.37 -9.39 -20.18
CA ALA A 318 1.21 -10.78 -20.61
C ALA A 318 0.38 -10.92 -21.88
N HIS A 319 -0.73 -10.21 -22.02
CA HIS A 319 -1.52 -10.20 -23.24
C HIS A 319 -0.72 -9.68 -24.44
N THR A 320 0.02 -8.59 -24.26
CA THR A 320 0.87 -8.03 -25.33
C THR A 320 1.93 -9.04 -25.78
N LEU A 321 2.61 -9.69 -24.82
CA LEU A 321 3.62 -10.72 -25.11
C LEU A 321 3.04 -11.96 -25.80
N LEU A 322 1.76 -12.25 -25.58
CA LEU A 322 1.02 -13.34 -26.25
C LEU A 322 0.35 -12.90 -27.56
N GLY A 323 0.68 -11.71 -28.07
CA GLY A 323 0.15 -11.18 -29.35
C GLY A 323 -1.31 -10.71 -29.29
N LYS A 324 -1.87 -10.47 -28.09
CA LYS A 324 -3.24 -9.98 -27.89
C LYS A 324 -3.24 -8.46 -27.73
N SER A 325 -4.22 -7.77 -28.32
CA SER A 325 -4.39 -6.33 -28.13
C SER A 325 -5.01 -6.05 -26.75
N HIS A 326 -4.26 -5.40 -25.89
CA HIS A 326 -4.72 -4.93 -24.58
C HIS A 326 -3.91 -3.70 -24.17
N SER A 327 -4.54 -2.72 -23.55
CA SER A 327 -3.88 -1.52 -23.07
C SER A 327 -4.29 -1.17 -21.65
N MET A 328 -3.36 -0.67 -20.86
CA MET A 328 -3.60 -0.24 -19.48
C MET A 328 -4.43 1.04 -19.44
N SER A 329 -5.38 1.08 -18.52
CA SER A 329 -6.14 2.27 -18.18
C SER A 329 -6.11 2.51 -16.68
N TYR A 330 -5.70 3.70 -16.29
CA TYR A 330 -5.64 4.11 -14.88
C TYR A 330 -6.87 4.93 -14.42
N ARG A 331 -7.91 5.04 -15.27
CA ARG A 331 -9.10 5.88 -15.00
C ARG A 331 -9.91 5.43 -13.78
N ALA A 332 -9.98 4.13 -13.52
CA ALA A 332 -10.83 3.54 -12.51
C ALA A 332 -10.02 2.60 -11.60
N ILE A 333 -8.97 3.11 -11.00
CA ILE A 333 -8.19 2.39 -9.99
C ILE A 333 -8.81 2.68 -8.61
N PRO A 334 -9.42 1.70 -7.94
CA PRO A 334 -9.99 1.92 -6.62
C PRO A 334 -8.90 2.07 -5.57
N GLY A 335 -9.09 3.02 -4.65
CA GLY A 335 -8.32 3.16 -3.42
C GLY A 335 -9.17 2.77 -2.21
N VAL A 336 -8.60 2.04 -1.26
CA VAL A 336 -9.29 1.64 -0.02
C VAL A 336 -8.38 1.80 1.17
N VAL A 337 -8.90 2.39 2.25
CA VAL A 337 -8.31 2.41 3.58
C VAL A 337 -9.10 1.43 4.45
N TYR A 338 -8.47 0.33 4.85
CA TYR A 338 -9.12 -0.75 5.62
C TYR A 338 -9.15 -0.47 7.12
N SER A 339 -9.33 0.79 7.47
CA SER A 339 -9.51 1.26 8.84
C SER A 339 -10.91 0.87 9.37
N ASN A 340 -11.26 1.27 10.58
CA ASN A 340 -12.60 1.06 11.14
C ASN A 340 -13.17 2.39 11.68
N PRO A 341 -14.03 3.10 10.90
CA PRO A 341 -14.68 2.71 9.65
C PRO A 341 -13.74 2.66 8.44
N GLU A 342 -14.17 1.96 7.38
CA GLU A 342 -13.47 1.88 6.10
C GLU A 342 -13.76 3.13 5.25
N PHE A 343 -12.78 3.50 4.40
CA PHE A 343 -12.94 4.55 3.40
C PHE A 343 -12.49 4.02 2.04
N ALA A 344 -13.30 4.21 1.01
CA ALA A 344 -12.99 3.79 -0.36
C ALA A 344 -13.39 4.87 -1.36
N GLY A 345 -12.69 4.89 -2.50
CA GLY A 345 -13.01 5.76 -3.61
C GLY A 345 -12.42 5.26 -4.91
N VAL A 346 -12.99 5.70 -6.04
CA VAL A 346 -12.51 5.39 -7.38
C VAL A 346 -12.81 6.56 -8.32
N GLY A 347 -11.91 6.80 -9.29
CA GLY A 347 -12.06 7.86 -10.26
C GLY A 347 -11.65 9.24 -9.74
N TYR A 348 -12.24 10.29 -10.31
CA TYR A 348 -11.90 11.67 -9.96
C TYR A 348 -12.49 12.09 -8.61
N THR A 349 -11.65 12.71 -7.76
CA THR A 349 -12.13 13.57 -6.67
C THR A 349 -12.53 14.94 -7.23
N GLU A 350 -13.20 15.80 -6.43
CA GLU A 350 -13.49 17.18 -6.83
C GLU A 350 -12.23 17.93 -7.21
N GLU A 351 -11.17 17.82 -6.38
CA GLU A 351 -9.89 18.49 -6.64
C GLU A 351 -9.22 17.99 -7.92
N ALA A 352 -9.30 16.69 -8.17
CA ALA A 352 -8.72 16.09 -9.37
C ALA A 352 -9.48 16.52 -10.65
N ALA A 353 -10.82 16.57 -10.59
CA ALA A 353 -11.65 17.04 -11.70
C ALA A 353 -11.41 18.54 -11.97
N MET A 354 -11.37 19.36 -10.93
CA MET A 354 -11.06 20.79 -11.03
C MET A 354 -9.68 21.02 -11.65
N LYS A 355 -8.66 20.32 -11.18
CA LYS A 355 -7.28 20.42 -11.70
C LYS A 355 -7.17 19.96 -13.16
N ALA A 356 -8.00 19.01 -13.56
CA ALA A 356 -8.06 18.52 -14.96
C ALA A 356 -8.92 19.42 -15.86
N GLY A 357 -9.56 20.47 -15.34
CA GLY A 357 -10.45 21.36 -16.10
C GLY A 357 -11.73 20.66 -16.59
N ILE A 358 -12.19 19.63 -15.86
CA ILE A 358 -13.39 18.87 -16.20
C ILE A 358 -14.59 19.52 -15.52
N ASP A 359 -15.63 19.83 -16.27
CA ASP A 359 -16.92 20.26 -15.71
C ASP A 359 -17.60 19.08 -15.02
N TYR A 360 -18.01 19.29 -13.78
CA TYR A 360 -18.61 18.24 -12.98
C TYR A 360 -19.75 18.73 -12.09
N VAL A 361 -20.58 17.80 -11.70
CA VAL A 361 -21.65 17.98 -10.71
C VAL A 361 -21.46 16.99 -9.56
N VAL A 362 -21.54 17.47 -8.33
CA VAL A 362 -21.43 16.62 -7.13
C VAL A 362 -22.82 16.18 -6.67
N ARG A 363 -22.94 14.91 -6.35
CA ARG A 363 -24.10 14.35 -5.65
C ARG A 363 -23.65 13.70 -4.36
N LYS A 364 -24.26 14.08 -3.25
CA LYS A 364 -23.93 13.58 -1.90
C LYS A 364 -25.16 12.94 -1.29
N MET A 365 -24.95 11.81 -0.62
CA MET A 365 -25.98 11.12 0.13
C MET A 365 -25.40 10.70 1.47
N PRO A 366 -25.92 11.21 2.58
CA PRO A 366 -25.57 10.70 3.91
C PRO A 366 -25.89 9.21 4.02
N MET A 367 -24.99 8.44 4.61
CA MET A 367 -25.19 7.00 4.80
C MET A 367 -26.36 6.66 5.73
N THR A 368 -26.88 7.64 6.46
CA THR A 368 -28.14 7.51 7.23
C THR A 368 -29.37 7.18 6.38
N TYR A 369 -29.31 7.37 5.07
CA TYR A 369 -30.33 6.89 4.14
C TYR A 369 -30.22 5.38 3.82
N SER A 370 -29.13 4.74 4.19
CA SER A 370 -28.95 3.29 4.05
C SER A 370 -29.45 2.57 5.30
N GLY A 371 -30.55 1.83 5.18
CA GLY A 371 -31.11 1.06 6.31
C GLY A 371 -30.09 0.09 6.91
N ARG A 372 -29.26 -0.54 6.09
CA ARG A 372 -28.19 -1.40 6.59
C ARG A 372 -27.13 -0.63 7.38
N PHE A 373 -26.71 0.53 6.88
CA PHE A 373 -25.72 1.35 7.59
C PHE A 373 -26.25 1.77 8.97
N VAL A 374 -27.50 2.22 9.05
CA VAL A 374 -28.15 2.61 10.31
C VAL A 374 -28.28 1.43 11.27
N ALA A 375 -28.61 0.24 10.76
CA ALA A 375 -28.73 -0.97 11.58
C ALA A 375 -27.36 -1.43 12.17
N GLU A 376 -26.25 -1.14 11.49
CA GLU A 376 -24.91 -1.54 11.90
C GLU A 376 -24.14 -0.43 12.64
N ASN A 377 -24.61 0.84 12.57
CA ASN A 377 -23.86 2.00 13.07
C ASN A 377 -24.79 3.04 13.71
N GLU A 378 -24.85 3.08 15.05
CA GLU A 378 -25.77 3.98 15.75
C GLU A 378 -25.38 5.46 15.72
N ALA A 379 -24.09 5.79 15.67
CA ALA A 379 -23.61 7.18 15.85
C ALA A 379 -22.41 7.52 14.95
N VAL A 380 -22.21 6.79 13.87
CA VAL A 380 -21.11 7.02 12.92
C VAL A 380 -21.64 7.85 11.75
N SER A 381 -20.91 8.90 11.40
CA SER A 381 -21.15 9.65 10.17
C SER A 381 -20.59 8.90 8.98
N GLY A 382 -21.33 8.87 7.89
CA GLY A 382 -20.88 8.29 6.63
C GLY A 382 -21.45 9.04 5.45
N LEU A 383 -20.72 9.08 4.37
CA LEU A 383 -21.07 9.81 3.16
C LEU A 383 -20.82 8.93 1.93
N CYS A 384 -21.78 8.93 1.00
CA CYS A 384 -21.56 8.48 -0.37
C CYS A 384 -21.54 9.72 -1.26
N LYS A 385 -20.49 9.86 -2.07
CA LYS A 385 -20.25 11.02 -2.93
C LYS A 385 -19.98 10.58 -4.36
N LEU A 386 -20.72 11.14 -5.31
CA LEU A 386 -20.53 10.91 -6.73
C LEU A 386 -20.09 12.20 -7.42
N ILE A 387 -19.10 12.07 -8.27
CA ILE A 387 -18.66 13.10 -9.21
C ILE A 387 -19.18 12.70 -10.59
N LEU A 388 -20.05 13.53 -11.16
CA LEU A 388 -20.72 13.26 -12.43
C LEU A 388 -20.29 14.31 -13.46
N SER A 389 -20.19 13.91 -14.73
CA SER A 389 -20.11 14.85 -15.84
C SER A 389 -21.47 15.50 -16.14
N SER A 390 -21.49 16.49 -17.01
CA SER A 390 -22.73 17.19 -17.41
C SER A 390 -23.76 16.29 -18.10
N ASP A 391 -23.33 15.21 -18.74
CA ASP A 391 -24.20 14.19 -19.36
C ASP A 391 -24.66 13.11 -18.37
N GLY A 392 -24.27 13.20 -17.09
CA GLY A 392 -24.62 12.25 -16.05
C GLY A 392 -23.72 11.02 -15.95
N SER A 393 -22.66 10.93 -16.73
CA SER A 393 -21.68 9.84 -16.61
C SER A 393 -20.91 9.94 -15.29
N VAL A 394 -20.61 8.79 -14.66
CA VAL A 394 -19.87 8.76 -13.40
C VAL A 394 -18.38 8.97 -13.67
N LEU A 395 -17.82 10.04 -13.13
CA LEU A 395 -16.38 10.38 -13.18
C LEU A 395 -15.64 9.84 -11.95
N GLY A 396 -16.32 9.82 -10.80
CA GLY A 396 -15.76 9.33 -9.54
C GLY A 396 -16.85 8.96 -8.54
N ALA A 397 -16.50 8.06 -7.61
CA ALA A 397 -17.37 7.60 -6.53
C ALA A 397 -16.56 7.40 -5.26
N HIS A 398 -17.03 7.93 -4.16
CA HIS A 398 -16.33 7.91 -2.88
C HIS A 398 -17.27 7.57 -1.73
#